data_c601de36cbac41dac3e0bb0ce0a26102
#
_entry.id   c601de36cbac41dac3e0bb0ce0a26102
#
_cell.length_a   1.000
_cell.length_b   1.000
_cell.length_c   1.000
_cell.angle_alpha   90.00
_cell.angle_beta   90.00
_cell.angle_gamma   90.00
#
_symmetry.space_group_name_H-M   'P 1'
#
loop_
_entity.id
_entity.type
_entity.pdbx_description
1 polymer ?
#
loop_
_entity_poly.entity_id
_entity_poly.type
_entity_poly.pdbx_seq_one_letter_code
_entity_poly.pdbx_strand_id
1 'polypeptide(L)'
;ETHVERISNLQDIKKAKLNREIGLFLYEDMTLGRRFEDKCAEMYYRGKMFGFVHLYNGQEAISTGVIGAMKKKHDWFCSTYRDHVHALSAGVPSFEVMSELFGKATGCSKGRGGSMHLFSKEHHLLGGYAFIGEGIPVALGAAFSSKYKKEVAGNKASDAVTAAFFGDGTCNNGQFFEC
;
A
#
# COMPACT_ATOMS: atom_id res chain seq x y z
N GLU A 1 7.29 5.32 18.48
CA GLU A 1 7.33 6.36 17.42
C GLU A 1 8.68 6.29 16.73
N THR A 2 8.77 5.58 15.60
CA THR A 2 9.97 5.55 14.77
C THR A 2 10.00 6.83 13.94
N HIS A 3 10.76 7.83 14.42
CA HIS A 3 11.14 8.98 13.61
C HIS A 3 12.13 8.54 12.54
N VAL A 4 11.65 8.21 11.36
CA VAL A 4 12.47 8.27 10.16
C VAL A 4 12.58 9.76 9.81
N GLU A 5 13.73 10.37 10.08
CA GLU A 5 14.00 11.74 9.65
C GLU A 5 13.79 11.82 8.13
N ARG A 6 12.99 12.80 7.69
CA ARG A 6 12.74 13.02 6.26
C ARG A 6 14.06 13.30 5.56
N ILE A 7 14.49 12.40 4.71
CA ILE A 7 15.63 12.60 3.81
C ILE A 7 15.22 13.65 2.79
N SER A 8 15.77 14.85 2.87
CA SER A 8 15.35 16.02 2.08
C SER A 8 16.04 16.14 0.73
N ASN A 9 17.15 15.43 0.50
CA ASN A 9 17.88 15.46 -0.76
C ASN A 9 18.75 14.20 -1.00
N LEU A 10 19.25 14.02 -2.23
CA LEU A 10 20.09 12.87 -2.61
C LEU A 10 21.44 12.77 -1.86
N GLN A 11 21.94 13.87 -1.28
CA GLN A 11 23.16 13.84 -0.46
C GLN A 11 22.87 13.25 0.92
N ASP A 12 21.66 13.43 1.45
CA ASP A 12 21.24 12.88 2.73
C ASP A 12 21.05 11.36 2.64
N ILE A 13 20.66 10.83 1.46
CA ILE A 13 20.58 9.38 1.23
C ILE A 13 21.95 8.71 1.43
N LYS A 14 23.04 9.35 0.98
CA LYS A 14 24.40 8.82 1.16
C LYS A 14 24.88 8.87 2.62
N LYS A 15 24.24 9.71 3.45
CA LYS A 15 24.51 9.85 4.87
C LYS A 15 23.55 9.06 5.76
N ALA A 16 22.42 8.61 5.21
CA ALA A 16 21.45 7.82 5.95
C ALA A 16 22.11 6.54 6.45
N LYS A 17 22.44 6.48 7.73
CA LYS A 17 22.93 5.26 8.37
C LYS A 17 21.74 4.38 8.68
N LEU A 18 21.62 3.29 7.94
CA LEU A 18 20.70 2.23 8.27
C LEU A 18 21.13 1.64 9.63
N ASN A 19 20.36 1.88 10.68
CA ASN A 19 20.60 1.23 11.96
C ASN A 19 20.04 -0.20 11.95
N ARG A 20 20.46 -1.00 12.94
CA ARG A 20 20.05 -2.40 13.05
C ARG A 20 18.54 -2.57 13.17
N GLU A 21 17.88 -1.69 13.89
CA GLU A 21 16.43 -1.76 14.14
C GLU A 21 15.64 -1.53 12.86
N ILE A 22 15.96 -0.47 12.11
CA ILE A 22 15.36 -0.20 10.79
C ILE A 22 15.65 -1.36 9.84
N GLY A 23 16.89 -1.86 9.80
CA GLY A 23 17.27 -2.98 8.94
C GLY A 23 16.48 -4.25 9.25
N LEU A 24 16.27 -4.56 10.52
CA LEU A 24 15.45 -5.71 10.92
C LEU A 24 13.98 -5.52 10.53
N PHE A 25 13.40 -4.35 10.79
CA PHE A 25 12.03 -4.02 10.37
C PHE A 25 11.84 -4.22 8.85
N LEU A 26 12.73 -3.63 8.04
CA LEU A 26 12.65 -3.76 6.59
C LEU A 26 12.76 -5.23 6.14
N TYR A 27 13.68 -5.99 6.75
CA TYR A 27 13.88 -7.39 6.43
C TYR A 27 12.67 -8.26 6.83
N GLU A 28 12.11 -8.04 8.01
CA GLU A 28 10.93 -8.77 8.50
C GLU A 28 9.72 -8.51 7.61
N ASP A 29 9.44 -7.24 7.27
CA ASP A 29 8.30 -6.86 6.44
C ASP A 29 8.42 -7.43 5.01
N MET A 30 9.60 -7.31 4.39
CA MET A 30 9.85 -7.92 3.07
C MET A 30 9.73 -9.45 3.12
N THR A 31 10.20 -10.08 4.19
CA THR A 31 10.14 -11.53 4.37
C THR A 31 8.69 -11.99 4.57
N LEU A 32 7.92 -11.26 5.36
CA LEU A 32 6.48 -11.51 5.53
C LEU A 32 5.77 -11.43 4.17
N GLY A 33 6.00 -10.37 3.41
CA GLY A 33 5.42 -10.18 2.07
C GLY A 33 5.74 -11.36 1.14
N ARG A 34 7.02 -11.73 1.03
CA ARG A 34 7.47 -12.86 0.20
C ARG A 34 6.80 -14.17 0.62
N ARG A 35 6.82 -14.51 1.90
CA ARG A 35 6.24 -15.75 2.41
C ARG A 35 4.73 -15.79 2.25
N PHE A 36 4.07 -14.65 2.41
CA PHE A 36 2.64 -14.54 2.18
C PHE A 36 2.30 -14.83 0.71
N GLU A 37 3.00 -14.23 -0.24
CA GLU A 37 2.76 -14.44 -1.66
C GLU A 37 3.10 -15.87 -2.12
N ASP A 38 4.16 -16.47 -1.60
CA ASP A 38 4.47 -17.88 -1.85
C ASP A 38 3.30 -18.78 -1.38
N LYS A 39 2.69 -18.45 -0.23
CA LYS A 39 1.51 -19.17 0.27
C LYS A 39 0.28 -18.89 -0.59
N CYS A 40 0.10 -17.68 -1.10
CA CYS A 40 -0.98 -17.35 -2.03
C CYS A 40 -0.86 -18.19 -3.30
N ALA A 41 0.33 -18.31 -3.89
CA ALA A 41 0.59 -19.15 -5.04
C ALA A 41 0.20 -20.61 -4.78
N GLU A 42 0.65 -21.16 -3.65
CA GLU A 42 0.32 -22.54 -3.24
C GLU A 42 -1.19 -22.74 -3.13
N MET A 43 -1.89 -21.83 -2.46
CA MET A 43 -3.33 -21.95 -2.26
C MET A 43 -4.13 -21.76 -3.55
N TYR A 44 -3.66 -20.90 -4.44
CA TYR A 44 -4.26 -20.73 -5.76
C TYR A 44 -4.14 -22.00 -6.60
N TYR A 45 -2.97 -22.63 -6.67
CA TYR A 45 -2.77 -23.92 -7.36
C TYR A 45 -3.61 -25.06 -6.75
N ARG A 46 -3.92 -24.99 -5.48
CA ARG A 46 -4.85 -25.93 -4.82
C ARG A 46 -6.34 -25.63 -5.08
N GLY A 47 -6.66 -24.64 -5.88
CA GLY A 47 -8.03 -24.24 -6.19
C GLY A 47 -8.81 -23.66 -5.01
N LYS A 48 -8.12 -23.04 -4.04
CA LYS A 48 -8.74 -22.46 -2.85
C LYS A 48 -9.08 -20.98 -2.99
N MET A 49 -8.58 -20.34 -4.02
CA MET A 49 -8.85 -18.94 -4.35
C MET A 49 -9.53 -18.86 -5.72
N PHE A 50 -10.47 -17.93 -5.85
CA PHE A 50 -11.23 -17.73 -7.08
C PHE A 50 -10.74 -16.47 -7.81
N GLY A 51 -10.97 -16.43 -9.13
CA GLY A 51 -10.63 -15.30 -9.97
C GLY A 51 -9.14 -15.23 -10.28
N PHE A 52 -8.65 -14.03 -10.50
CA PHE A 52 -7.25 -13.77 -10.82
C PHE A 52 -6.49 -13.34 -9.57
N VAL A 53 -5.36 -14.00 -9.32
CA VAL A 53 -4.43 -13.66 -8.23
C VAL A 53 -3.16 -13.07 -8.85
N HIS A 54 -2.80 -11.86 -8.44
CA HIS A 54 -1.62 -11.16 -8.92
C HIS A 54 -0.62 -11.05 -7.77
N LEU A 55 0.47 -11.79 -7.86
CA LEU A 55 1.49 -11.85 -6.82
C LEU A 55 2.42 -10.63 -6.87
N TYR A 56 2.89 -10.22 -5.72
CA TYR A 56 3.81 -9.09 -5.53
C TYR A 56 5.29 -9.51 -5.43
N ASN A 57 5.60 -10.78 -5.67
CA ASN A 57 6.97 -11.30 -5.57
C ASN A 57 7.97 -10.46 -6.36
N GLY A 58 9.07 -10.08 -5.72
CA GLY A 58 10.12 -9.26 -6.30
C GLY A 58 9.95 -7.75 -6.14
N GLN A 59 8.82 -7.27 -5.62
CA GLN A 59 8.52 -5.85 -5.43
C GLN A 59 8.46 -5.44 -3.94
N GLU A 60 8.78 -6.33 -3.02
CA GLU A 60 8.61 -6.14 -1.58
C GLU A 60 9.28 -4.87 -1.06
N ALA A 61 10.47 -4.56 -1.59
CA ALA A 61 11.22 -3.36 -1.17
C ALA A 61 10.48 -2.04 -1.46
N ILE A 62 9.67 -1.99 -2.51
CA ILE A 62 8.85 -0.80 -2.84
C ILE A 62 7.78 -0.61 -1.76
N SER A 63 7.03 -1.67 -1.45
CA SER A 63 6.02 -1.62 -0.40
C SER A 63 6.61 -1.23 0.94
N THR A 64 7.58 -2.00 1.40
CA THR A 64 8.24 -1.81 2.70
C THR A 64 8.87 -0.43 2.83
N GLY A 65 9.57 0.04 1.78
CA GLY A 65 10.25 1.33 1.80
C GLY A 65 9.28 2.51 1.84
N VAL A 66 8.30 2.53 0.94
CA VAL A 66 7.35 3.66 0.85
C VAL A 66 6.41 3.66 2.07
N ILE A 67 5.74 2.54 2.36
CA ILE A 67 4.76 2.48 3.46
C ILE A 67 5.47 2.57 4.82
N GLY A 68 6.68 2.03 4.94
CA GLY A 68 7.51 2.18 6.14
C GLY A 68 7.92 3.63 6.43
N ALA A 69 8.03 4.48 5.39
CA ALA A 69 8.32 5.91 5.53
C ALA A 69 7.08 6.77 5.80
N MET A 70 5.87 6.23 5.58
CA MET A 70 4.62 6.95 5.82
C MET A 70 4.28 7.00 7.30
N LYS A 71 3.56 8.05 7.70
CA LYS A 71 2.97 8.16 9.05
C LYS A 71 1.76 7.25 9.12
N LYS A 72 1.90 6.08 9.74
CA LYS A 72 0.81 5.11 9.92
C LYS A 72 -0.40 5.78 10.59
N LYS A 73 -1.62 5.44 10.11
CA LYS A 73 -2.90 6.01 10.59
C LYS A 73 -3.02 7.54 10.44
N HIS A 74 -2.20 8.11 9.57
CA HIS A 74 -2.25 9.53 9.23
C HIS A 74 -2.21 9.73 7.72
N ASP A 75 -1.19 9.21 7.05
CA ASP A 75 -1.05 9.25 5.60
C ASP A 75 -1.93 8.18 4.93
N TRP A 76 -2.31 8.43 3.69
CA TRP A 76 -3.19 7.57 2.90
C TRP A 76 -2.46 6.99 1.70
N PHE A 77 -2.94 5.87 1.19
CA PHE A 77 -2.42 5.36 -0.07
C PHE A 77 -3.46 4.59 -0.88
N CYS A 78 -3.27 4.62 -2.20
CA CYS A 78 -3.95 3.77 -3.16
C CYS A 78 -2.97 2.77 -3.74
N SER A 79 -3.43 1.56 -3.96
CA SER A 79 -2.65 0.47 -4.54
C SER A 79 -3.22 0.06 -5.91
N THR A 80 -2.52 -0.85 -6.56
CA THR A 80 -2.93 -1.51 -7.79
C THR A 80 -3.60 -2.86 -7.47
N TYR A 81 -3.84 -3.67 -8.48
CA TYR A 81 -4.27 -5.07 -8.36
C TYR A 81 -3.23 -6.00 -7.70
N ARG A 82 -2.00 -5.51 -7.43
CA ARG A 82 -0.95 -6.20 -6.66
C ARG A 82 -0.83 -5.55 -5.29
N ASP A 83 -1.85 -5.65 -4.48
CA ASP A 83 -2.04 -4.88 -3.25
C ASP A 83 -1.78 -5.66 -1.96
N HIS A 84 -1.54 -6.98 -2.04
CA HIS A 84 -1.39 -7.83 -0.86
C HIS A 84 -0.29 -7.33 0.09
N VAL A 85 0.93 -7.15 -0.44
CA VAL A 85 2.07 -6.74 0.40
C VAL A 85 1.92 -5.29 0.86
N HIS A 86 1.29 -4.41 0.07
CA HIS A 86 0.94 -3.05 0.50
C HIS A 86 0.02 -3.08 1.73
N ALA A 87 -1.01 -3.94 1.72
CA ALA A 87 -1.88 -4.10 2.87
C ALA A 87 -1.13 -4.62 4.10
N LEU A 88 -0.25 -5.63 3.93
CA LEU A 88 0.57 -6.18 5.01
C LEU A 88 1.52 -5.13 5.60
N SER A 89 2.25 -4.40 4.77
CA SER A 89 3.18 -3.34 5.20
C SER A 89 2.46 -2.21 5.94
N ALA A 90 1.21 -1.92 5.57
CA ALA A 90 0.36 -0.97 6.28
C ALA A 90 -0.11 -1.47 7.66
N GLY A 91 0.00 -2.77 7.91
CA GLY A 91 -0.36 -3.42 9.17
C GLY A 91 -1.70 -4.16 9.15
N VAL A 92 -2.32 -4.35 7.98
CA VAL A 92 -3.49 -5.23 7.88
C VAL A 92 -3.07 -6.64 8.27
N PRO A 93 -3.74 -7.30 9.22
CA PRO A 93 -3.38 -8.63 9.65
C PRO A 93 -3.34 -9.64 8.48
N SER A 94 -2.30 -10.45 8.39
CA SER A 94 -2.15 -11.45 7.32
C SER A 94 -3.33 -12.42 7.24
N PHE A 95 -3.96 -12.70 8.38
CA PHE A 95 -5.20 -13.49 8.45
C PHE A 95 -6.35 -12.80 7.69
N GLU A 96 -6.51 -11.48 7.84
CA GLU A 96 -7.58 -10.74 7.16
C GLU A 96 -7.33 -10.64 5.66
N VAL A 97 -6.08 -10.40 5.25
CA VAL A 97 -5.71 -10.40 3.82
C VAL A 97 -5.96 -11.78 3.21
N MET A 98 -5.48 -12.85 3.85
CA MET A 98 -5.69 -14.22 3.36
C MET A 98 -7.19 -14.59 3.33
N SER A 99 -7.95 -14.20 4.36
CA SER A 99 -9.40 -14.40 4.39
C SER A 99 -10.12 -13.72 3.25
N GLU A 100 -9.67 -12.51 2.85
CA GLU A 100 -10.23 -11.79 1.71
C GLU A 100 -10.00 -12.55 0.41
N LEU A 101 -8.79 -13.06 0.19
CA LEU A 101 -8.44 -13.85 -0.99
C LEU A 101 -9.24 -15.16 -1.07
N PHE A 102 -9.65 -15.71 0.07
CA PHE A 102 -10.53 -16.87 0.17
C PHE A 102 -12.04 -16.51 0.10
N GLY A 103 -12.39 -15.25 -0.09
CA GLY A 103 -13.78 -14.77 -0.15
C GLY A 103 -14.54 -14.92 1.16
N LYS A 104 -13.86 -14.78 2.31
CA LYS A 104 -14.47 -14.92 3.63
C LYS A 104 -14.90 -13.57 4.21
N ALA A 105 -15.99 -13.57 4.96
CA ALA A 105 -16.50 -12.38 5.64
C ALA A 105 -15.53 -11.78 6.66
N THR A 106 -14.54 -12.54 7.13
CA THR A 106 -13.45 -12.11 8.00
C THR A 106 -12.31 -11.39 7.26
N GLY A 107 -12.40 -11.27 5.93
CA GLY A 107 -11.47 -10.51 5.14
C GLY A 107 -11.60 -9.00 5.34
N CYS A 108 -10.52 -8.24 5.08
CA CYS A 108 -10.47 -6.78 5.25
C CYS A 108 -11.52 -6.03 4.41
N SER A 109 -11.94 -6.59 3.28
CA SER A 109 -13.05 -6.11 2.43
C SER A 109 -14.30 -7.01 2.53
N LYS A 110 -14.42 -7.78 3.61
CA LYS A 110 -15.55 -8.68 3.92
C LYS A 110 -15.78 -9.76 2.86
N GLY A 111 -14.71 -10.21 2.19
CA GLY A 111 -14.74 -11.23 1.15
C GLY A 111 -15.29 -10.75 -0.19
N ARG A 112 -15.41 -9.45 -0.41
CA ARG A 112 -16.02 -8.87 -1.63
C ARG A 112 -14.98 -8.37 -2.64
N GLY A 113 -13.75 -8.13 -2.20
CA GLY A 113 -12.68 -7.60 -3.03
C GLY A 113 -11.83 -8.68 -3.69
N GLY A 114 -11.61 -9.79 -3.01
CA GLY A 114 -10.68 -10.83 -3.45
C GLY A 114 -9.25 -10.32 -3.54
N SER A 115 -8.46 -10.85 -4.49
CA SER A 115 -7.03 -10.55 -4.62
C SER A 115 -6.73 -9.12 -5.08
N MET A 116 -7.62 -8.45 -5.80
CA MET A 116 -7.29 -7.19 -6.51
C MET A 116 -7.91 -5.94 -5.87
N HIS A 117 -8.75 -6.11 -4.86
CA HIS A 117 -9.54 -5.02 -4.30
C HIS A 117 -9.53 -5.07 -2.78
N LEU A 118 -8.33 -4.89 -2.19
CA LEU A 118 -8.20 -4.78 -0.75
C LEU A 118 -8.45 -3.33 -0.32
N PHE A 119 -9.31 -3.16 0.67
CA PHE A 119 -9.64 -1.88 1.28
C PHE A 119 -9.49 -1.99 2.79
N SER A 120 -8.91 -1.00 3.43
CA SER A 120 -8.86 -0.93 4.89
C SER A 120 -8.84 0.51 5.36
N LYS A 121 -9.99 0.97 5.86
CA LYS A 121 -10.09 2.32 6.43
C LYS A 121 -9.19 2.48 7.66
N GLU A 122 -9.09 1.45 8.48
CA GLU A 122 -8.28 1.47 9.71
C GLU A 122 -6.79 1.64 9.41
N HIS A 123 -6.33 1.06 8.30
CA HIS A 123 -4.93 1.11 7.87
C HIS A 123 -4.69 2.13 6.76
N HIS A 124 -5.65 3.02 6.51
CA HIS A 124 -5.58 4.09 5.52
C HIS A 124 -5.28 3.61 4.08
N LEU A 125 -5.62 2.36 3.77
CA LEU A 125 -5.62 1.83 2.42
C LEU A 125 -6.93 2.20 1.73
N LEU A 126 -6.87 3.16 0.80
CA LEU A 126 -8.03 3.65 0.03
C LEU A 126 -8.54 2.65 -0.99
N GLY A 127 -7.73 1.66 -1.34
CA GLY A 127 -8.11 0.52 -2.16
C GLY A 127 -7.02 0.03 -3.09
N GLY A 128 -7.16 -1.26 -3.49
CA GLY A 128 -6.51 -1.85 -4.63
C GLY A 128 -7.44 -1.76 -5.85
N TYR A 129 -6.88 -1.41 -7.02
CA TYR A 129 -7.65 -1.15 -8.23
C TYR A 129 -7.14 -2.01 -9.38
N ALA A 130 -8.06 -2.73 -10.04
CA ALA A 130 -7.72 -3.60 -11.16
C ALA A 130 -7.51 -2.82 -12.46
N PHE A 131 -8.25 -1.73 -12.66
CA PHE A 131 -8.07 -0.88 -13.83
C PHE A 131 -6.80 -0.04 -13.69
N ILE A 132 -5.96 -0.07 -14.73
CA ILE A 132 -4.64 0.56 -14.71
C ILE A 132 -4.80 2.08 -14.67
N GLY A 133 -4.22 2.70 -13.62
CA GLY A 133 -4.29 4.16 -13.40
C GLY A 133 -5.48 4.61 -12.55
N GLU A 134 -6.47 3.77 -12.30
CA GLU A 134 -7.70 4.11 -11.57
C GLU A 134 -7.46 4.67 -10.15
N GLY A 135 -6.40 4.22 -9.48
CA GLY A 135 -6.05 4.69 -8.15
C GLY A 135 -5.51 6.13 -8.12
N ILE A 136 -5.01 6.67 -9.24
CA ILE A 136 -4.38 8.00 -9.28
C ILE A 136 -5.40 9.11 -8.96
N PRO A 137 -6.56 9.22 -9.63
CA PRO A 137 -7.56 10.24 -9.28
C PRO A 137 -8.14 10.06 -7.88
N VAL A 138 -8.23 8.83 -7.37
CA VAL A 138 -8.65 8.59 -5.98
C VAL A 138 -7.63 9.16 -5.00
N ALA A 139 -6.33 8.90 -5.23
CA ALA A 139 -5.26 9.46 -4.42
C ALA A 139 -5.22 10.99 -4.49
N LEU A 140 -5.43 11.56 -5.68
CA LEU A 140 -5.54 13.02 -5.87
C LEU A 140 -6.69 13.59 -5.02
N GLY A 141 -7.86 12.96 -5.05
CA GLY A 141 -9.02 13.40 -4.26
C GLY A 141 -8.73 13.38 -2.75
N ALA A 142 -8.04 12.35 -2.25
CA ALA A 142 -7.64 12.26 -0.85
C ALA A 142 -6.62 13.35 -0.47
N ALA A 143 -5.61 13.58 -1.31
CA ALA A 143 -4.62 14.63 -1.12
C ALA A 143 -5.26 16.03 -1.17
N PHE A 144 -6.18 16.26 -2.12
CA PHE A 144 -6.96 17.48 -2.21
C PHE A 144 -7.78 17.71 -0.94
N SER A 145 -8.44 16.68 -0.42
CA SER A 145 -9.21 16.77 0.83
C SER A 145 -8.34 17.24 2.00
N SER A 146 -7.12 16.69 2.15
CA SER A 146 -6.17 17.11 3.18
C SER A 146 -5.75 18.57 3.01
N LYS A 147 -5.42 18.97 1.79
CA LYS A 147 -5.04 20.35 1.45
C LYS A 147 -6.19 21.33 1.71
N TYR A 148 -7.39 21.02 1.25
CA TYR A 148 -8.58 21.85 1.46
C TYR A 148 -8.89 22.05 2.94
N LYS A 149 -8.87 20.98 3.74
CA LYS A 149 -9.07 21.05 5.18
C LYS A 149 -8.05 21.96 5.85
N LYS A 150 -6.80 21.94 5.41
CA LYS A 150 -5.72 22.75 5.95
C LYS A 150 -5.85 24.22 5.56
N GLU A 151 -5.99 24.50 4.28
CA GLU A 151 -5.88 25.85 3.72
C GLU A 151 -7.21 26.63 3.76
N VAL A 152 -8.34 25.94 3.55
CA VAL A 152 -9.66 26.57 3.46
C VAL A 152 -10.44 26.41 4.77
N ALA A 153 -10.49 25.20 5.34
CA ALA A 153 -11.24 24.97 6.58
C ALA A 153 -10.42 25.28 7.85
N GLY A 154 -9.17 25.75 7.72
CA GLY A 154 -8.34 26.21 8.84
C GLY A 154 -7.81 25.10 9.75
N ASN A 155 -7.97 23.84 9.38
CA ASN A 155 -7.45 22.72 10.16
C ASN A 155 -5.94 22.51 9.90
N LYS A 156 -5.10 23.20 10.68
CA LYS A 156 -3.63 23.14 10.54
C LYS A 156 -3.04 21.74 10.75
N ALA A 157 -3.75 20.84 11.42
CA ALA A 157 -3.32 19.45 11.65
C ALA A 157 -3.55 18.55 10.42
N SER A 158 -4.27 19.02 9.40
CA SER A 158 -4.52 18.27 8.17
C SER A 158 -3.33 18.39 7.22
N ASP A 159 -2.29 17.57 7.47
CA ASP A 159 -1.04 17.55 6.69
C ASP A 159 -0.73 16.14 6.13
N ALA A 160 -1.74 15.28 6.04
CA ALA A 160 -1.59 13.93 5.52
C ALA A 160 -1.12 13.93 4.05
N VAL A 161 -0.14 13.09 3.77
CA VAL A 161 0.31 12.79 2.42
C VAL A 161 -0.50 11.63 1.88
N THR A 162 -0.73 11.61 0.57
CA THR A 162 -1.34 10.46 -0.11
C THR A 162 -0.39 9.91 -1.15
N ALA A 163 -0.04 8.62 -1.04
CA ALA A 163 0.77 7.90 -2.01
C ALA A 163 -0.13 7.18 -3.01
N ALA A 164 0.22 7.24 -4.30
CA ALA A 164 -0.39 6.42 -5.34
C ALA A 164 0.64 5.44 -5.89
N PHE A 165 0.35 4.15 -5.80
CA PHE A 165 1.17 3.12 -6.43
C PHE A 165 0.63 2.78 -7.81
N PHE A 166 1.51 2.66 -8.78
CA PHE A 166 1.15 2.29 -10.15
C PHE A 166 2.34 1.67 -10.88
N GLY A 167 2.07 0.95 -11.97
CA GLY A 167 3.12 0.40 -12.83
C GLY A 167 3.68 1.44 -13.79
N ASP A 168 4.88 1.20 -14.31
CA ASP A 168 5.57 2.07 -15.26
C ASP A 168 4.73 2.35 -16.53
N GLY A 169 4.02 1.35 -17.03
CA GLY A 169 3.13 1.50 -18.18
C GLY A 169 1.97 2.48 -17.95
N THR A 170 1.59 2.72 -16.69
CA THR A 170 0.54 3.70 -16.34
C THR A 170 0.91 5.13 -16.74
N CYS A 171 2.21 5.44 -16.82
CA CYS A 171 2.69 6.75 -17.26
C CYS A 171 2.27 7.11 -18.71
N ASN A 172 1.81 6.15 -19.49
CA ASN A 172 1.27 6.36 -20.83
C ASN A 172 -0.26 6.46 -20.86
N ASN A 173 -0.92 6.37 -19.69
CA ASN A 173 -2.37 6.52 -19.58
C ASN A 173 -2.74 7.99 -19.39
N GLY A 174 -3.83 8.44 -20.03
CA GLY A 174 -4.33 9.81 -19.93
C GLY A 174 -4.54 10.29 -18.51
N GLN A 175 -5.07 9.43 -17.62
CA GLN A 175 -5.29 9.75 -16.22
C GLN A 175 -4.03 10.22 -15.47
N PHE A 176 -2.85 9.71 -15.85
CA PHE A 176 -1.58 10.15 -15.26
C PHE A 176 -1.28 11.63 -15.56
N PHE A 177 -1.66 12.11 -16.76
CA PHE A 177 -1.44 13.49 -17.18
C PHE A 177 -2.58 14.43 -16.78
N GLU A 178 -3.77 13.90 -16.56
CA GLU A 178 -4.97 14.66 -16.17
C GLU A 178 -4.99 14.98 -14.66
N CYS A 179 -4.30 14.20 -13.85
CA CYS A 179 -4.19 14.36 -12.39
C CYS A 179 -2.89 15.02 -11.96
#